data_b1b6203e6e5d0966fcdbc84a6345c608
#
_entry.id   b1b6203e6e5d0966fcdbc84a6345c608
#
_cell.length_a   1.000
_cell.length_b   1.000
_cell.length_c   1.000
_cell.angle_alpha   90.00
_cell.angle_beta   90.00
_cell.angle_gamma   90.00
#
_symmetry.space_group_name_H-M   'P 1'
#
loop_
_entity.id
_entity.type
_entity.pdbx_description
1 polymer ?
#
loop_
_entity_poly.entity_id
_entity_poly.type
_entity_poly.pdbx_seq_one_letter_code
_entity_poly.pdbx_strand_id
1 'polypeptide(L)'
;YNVDYVIVDPSAASFITTIFRHGEFQVVKANNDVMDGIRRTSVYLKDGRLKIHRSCKDAIREFRLYRWDEDSTVDKVIKEDDHAMDDIRYFCNTIMVRHFPVMR
;
A
#
# COMPACT_ATOMS: atom_id res chain seq x y z
N TYR A 1 -4.94 -13.79 15.73
CA TYR A 1 -4.85 -13.75 14.27
C TYR A 1 -3.59 -14.45 13.77
N ASN A 2 -3.74 -15.22 12.71
CA ASN A 2 -2.58 -15.75 11.98
C ASN A 2 -2.14 -14.71 10.97
N VAL A 3 -0.90 -14.25 11.10
CA VAL A 3 -0.32 -13.25 10.20
C VAL A 3 0.62 -13.97 9.24
N ASP A 4 0.33 -13.90 7.95
CA ASP A 4 1.16 -14.53 6.92
C ASP A 4 2.36 -13.67 6.57
N TYR A 5 2.16 -12.37 6.42
CA TYR A 5 3.20 -11.43 5.98
C TYR A 5 3.18 -10.16 6.82
N VAL A 6 4.35 -9.60 7.02
CA VAL A 6 4.51 -8.23 7.51
C VAL A 6 5.16 -7.44 6.38
N ILE A 7 4.46 -6.44 5.86
CA ILE A 7 4.93 -5.61 4.77
C ILE A 7 5.50 -4.33 5.36
N VAL A 8 6.76 -4.06 5.07
CA VAL A 8 7.48 -2.95 5.70
C VAL A 8 8.08 -2.05 4.63
N ASP A 9 8.00 -0.74 4.86
CA ASP A 9 8.69 0.24 4.03
C ASP A 9 10.19 -0.09 3.99
N PRO A 10 10.81 -0.16 2.81
CA PRO A 10 12.24 -0.48 2.68
C PRO A 10 13.17 0.44 3.47
N SER A 11 12.75 1.67 3.75
CA SER A 11 13.54 2.62 4.53
C SER A 11 13.66 2.26 6.01
N ALA A 12 12.82 1.35 6.51
CA ALA A 12 12.80 0.93 7.92
C ALA A 12 13.71 -0.28 8.17
N ALA A 13 14.98 -0.20 7.77
CA ALA A 13 15.91 -1.33 7.78
C ALA A 13 16.09 -1.96 9.17
N SER A 14 16.20 -1.15 10.21
CA SER A 14 16.38 -1.65 11.59
C SER A 14 15.14 -2.43 12.05
N PHE A 15 13.96 -1.95 11.71
CA PHE A 15 12.71 -2.61 12.05
C PHE A 15 12.57 -3.95 11.33
N ILE A 16 12.94 -3.99 10.06
CA ILE A 16 12.96 -5.22 9.25
C ILE A 16 13.86 -6.26 9.89
N THR A 17 15.07 -5.87 10.28
CA THR A 17 16.03 -6.75 10.95
C THR A 17 15.47 -7.28 12.26
N THR A 18 14.85 -6.44 13.06
CA THR A 18 14.25 -6.83 14.33
C THR A 18 13.16 -7.86 14.15
N ILE A 19 12.23 -7.64 13.23
CA ILE A 19 11.13 -8.58 12.94
C ILE A 19 11.71 -9.90 12.44
N PHE A 20 12.68 -9.85 11.54
CA PHE A 20 13.29 -11.04 10.96
C PHE A 20 13.95 -11.91 12.02
N ARG A 21 14.60 -11.29 13.03
CA ARG A 21 15.23 -12.03 14.13
C ARG A 21 14.24 -12.77 15.01
N HIS A 22 13.03 -12.26 15.15
CA HIS A 22 11.98 -12.94 15.91
C HIS A 22 11.48 -14.21 15.23
N GLY A 23 11.56 -14.27 13.89
CA GLY A 23 11.23 -15.49 13.14
C GLY A 23 9.75 -15.88 13.12
N GLU A 24 8.88 -15.02 13.65
CA GLU A 24 7.44 -15.33 13.76
C GLU A 24 6.65 -15.00 12.49
N PHE A 25 7.18 -14.09 11.67
CA PHE A 25 6.48 -13.59 10.49
C PHE A 25 7.40 -13.60 9.28
N GLN A 26 6.79 -13.76 8.12
CA GLN A 26 7.50 -13.52 6.87
C GLN A 26 7.49 -12.02 6.60
N VAL A 27 8.67 -11.41 6.60
CA VAL A 27 8.83 -9.98 6.33
C VAL A 27 9.02 -9.78 4.83
N VAL A 28 8.23 -8.89 4.26
CA VAL A 28 8.30 -8.52 2.84
C VAL A 28 8.53 -7.03 2.74
N LYS A 29 9.57 -6.62 2.01
CA LYS A 29 9.78 -5.22 1.70
C LYS A 29 8.69 -4.73 0.77
N ALA A 30 8.05 -3.63 1.13
CA ALA A 30 7.01 -3.04 0.29
C ALA A 30 7.60 -2.57 -1.04
N ASN A 31 6.88 -2.85 -2.13
CA ASN A 31 7.13 -2.15 -3.38
C ASN A 31 6.46 -0.78 -3.26
N ASN A 32 7.27 0.24 -3.04
CA ASN A 32 6.79 1.59 -2.74
C ASN A 32 6.68 2.50 -3.96
N ASP A 33 6.67 1.94 -5.17
CA ASP A 33 6.42 2.72 -6.38
C ASP A 33 5.01 3.33 -6.31
N VAL A 34 4.95 4.66 -6.29
CA VAL A 34 3.72 5.40 -6.07
C VAL A 34 2.75 5.23 -7.24
N MET A 35 3.24 5.43 -8.46
CA MET A 35 2.39 5.40 -9.66
C MET A 35 1.83 4.01 -9.93
N ASP A 36 2.68 3.00 -9.90
CA ASP A 36 2.25 1.61 -10.08
C ASP A 36 1.30 1.17 -8.98
N GLY A 37 1.57 1.59 -7.74
CA GLY A 37 0.71 1.28 -6.60
C GLY A 37 -0.68 1.88 -6.74
N ILE A 38 -0.78 3.14 -7.15
CA ILE A 38 -2.06 3.81 -7.37
C ILE A 38 -2.83 3.12 -8.49
N ARG A 39 -2.16 2.82 -9.60
CA ARG A 39 -2.80 2.17 -10.75
C ARG A 39 -3.36 0.80 -10.37
N ARG A 40 -2.56 -0.02 -9.71
CA ARG A 40 -2.97 -1.37 -9.30
C ARG A 40 -4.09 -1.33 -8.28
N THR A 41 -4.00 -0.44 -7.30
CA THR A 41 -5.06 -0.26 -6.30
C THR A 41 -6.37 0.12 -6.99
N SER A 42 -6.33 1.04 -7.94
CA SER A 42 -7.51 1.48 -8.70
C SER A 42 -8.14 0.33 -9.46
N VAL A 43 -7.33 -0.50 -10.12
CA VAL A 43 -7.84 -1.68 -10.85
C VAL A 43 -8.51 -2.67 -9.90
N TYR A 44 -7.88 -2.97 -8.76
CA TYR A 44 -8.44 -3.93 -7.80
C TYR A 44 -9.75 -3.43 -7.17
N LEU A 45 -9.85 -2.15 -6.89
CA LEU A 45 -11.11 -1.55 -6.41
C LEU A 45 -12.20 -1.63 -7.46
N LYS A 46 -11.87 -1.29 -8.71
CA LYS A 46 -12.82 -1.33 -9.83
C LYS A 46 -13.32 -2.75 -10.10
N ASP A 47 -12.43 -3.74 -10.03
CA ASP A 47 -12.76 -5.13 -10.28
C ASP A 47 -13.46 -5.81 -9.11
N GLY A 48 -13.54 -5.14 -7.96
CA GLY A 48 -14.14 -5.71 -6.75
C GLY A 48 -13.26 -6.73 -6.03
N ARG A 49 -11.98 -6.84 -6.39
CA ARG A 49 -11.02 -7.71 -5.70
C ARG A 49 -10.54 -7.13 -4.38
N LEU A 50 -10.56 -5.81 -4.27
CA LEU A 50 -10.24 -5.07 -3.05
C LEU A 50 -11.48 -4.31 -2.62
N LYS A 51 -11.89 -4.51 -1.38
CA LYS A 51 -13.03 -3.82 -0.79
C LYS A 51 -12.62 -3.23 0.55
N ILE A 52 -13.13 -2.05 0.85
CA ILE A 52 -12.85 -1.36 2.10
C ILE A 52 -14.10 -1.42 2.97
N HIS A 53 -13.97 -2.04 4.14
CA HIS A 53 -15.10 -2.12 5.06
C HIS A 53 -15.45 -0.72 5.58
N ARG A 54 -16.74 -0.46 5.75
CA ARG A 54 -17.25 0.84 6.22
C ARG A 54 -16.73 1.27 7.59
N SER A 55 -16.27 0.33 8.40
CA SER A 55 -15.67 0.64 9.70
C SER A 55 -14.24 1.23 9.58
N CYS A 56 -13.62 1.10 8.41
CA CYS A 56 -12.30 1.68 8.14
C CYS A 56 -12.43 3.17 7.81
N LYS A 57 -12.83 3.95 8.80
CA LYS A 57 -13.19 5.37 8.61
C LYS A 57 -12.02 6.22 8.16
N ASP A 58 -10.82 5.96 8.70
CA ASP A 58 -9.63 6.70 8.31
C ASP A 58 -9.23 6.42 6.87
N ALA A 59 -9.30 5.18 6.43
CA ALA A 59 -9.03 4.82 5.04
C ALA A 59 -10.01 5.52 4.09
N ILE A 60 -11.31 5.50 4.42
CA ILE A 60 -12.34 6.15 3.61
C ILE A 60 -12.10 7.66 3.55
N ARG A 61 -11.77 8.28 4.68
CA ARG A 61 -11.46 9.71 4.74
C ARG A 61 -10.27 10.05 3.85
N GLU A 62 -9.20 9.26 3.93
CA GLU A 62 -7.99 9.49 3.15
C GLU A 62 -8.23 9.31 1.65
N PHE A 63 -9.08 8.36 1.24
CA PHE A 63 -9.46 8.22 -0.17
C PHE A 63 -10.08 9.50 -0.75
N ARG A 64 -10.82 10.23 0.07
CA ARG A 64 -11.45 11.49 -0.36
C ARG A 64 -10.46 12.65 -0.43
N LEU A 65 -9.39 12.59 0.34
CA LEU A 65 -8.40 13.65 0.46
C LEU A 65 -7.17 13.42 -0.43
N TYR A 66 -6.96 12.20 -0.86
CA TYR A 66 -5.79 11.83 -1.66
C TYR A 66 -5.85 12.49 -3.03
N ARG A 67 -4.81 13.27 -3.35
CA ARG A 67 -4.83 14.07 -4.57
C ARG A 67 -3.42 14.28 -5.11
N TRP A 68 -3.36 14.65 -6.38
CA TRP A 68 -2.13 15.01 -7.04
C TRP A 68 -1.61 16.36 -6.55
N ASP A 69 -0.29 16.50 -6.53
CA ASP A 69 0.38 17.78 -6.28
C ASP A 69 0.41 18.57 -7.58
N GLU A 70 -0.49 19.53 -7.71
CA GLU A 70 -0.63 20.33 -8.92
C GLU A 70 0.55 21.29 -9.14
N ASP A 71 1.31 21.59 -8.08
CA ASP A 71 2.47 22.47 -8.14
C ASP A 71 3.75 21.73 -8.56
N SER A 72 3.71 20.40 -8.65
CA SER A 72 4.86 19.60 -9.07
C SER A 72 4.97 19.52 -10.58
N THR A 73 6.21 19.50 -11.10
CA THR A 73 6.47 19.31 -12.52
C THR A 73 6.44 17.82 -12.94
N VAL A 74 6.33 16.92 -12.00
CA VAL A 74 6.22 15.46 -12.22
C VAL A 74 4.95 14.96 -11.55
N ASP A 75 4.46 13.81 -12.00
CA ASP A 75 3.30 13.16 -11.38
C ASP A 75 3.64 12.75 -9.95
N LYS A 76 3.00 13.41 -9.01
CA LYS A 76 3.29 13.28 -7.59
C LYS A 76 2.03 13.55 -6.79
N VAL A 77 1.83 12.79 -5.72
CA VAL A 77 0.71 13.00 -4.80
C VAL A 77 1.13 13.85 -3.61
N ILE A 78 0.16 14.56 -3.02
CA ILE A 78 0.40 15.32 -1.81
C ILE A 78 0.56 14.36 -0.64
N LYS A 79 1.63 14.52 0.13
CA LYS A 79 1.97 13.66 1.27
C LYS A 79 1.30 14.17 2.55
N GLU A 80 -0.02 14.27 2.51
CA GLU A 80 -0.87 14.62 3.65
C GLU A 80 -2.02 13.62 3.73
N ASP A 81 -2.39 13.22 4.93
CA ASP A 81 -3.52 12.31 5.17
C ASP A 81 -3.44 11.05 4.29
N ASP A 82 -2.27 10.45 4.21
CA ASP A 82 -1.99 9.38 3.26
C ASP A 82 -1.49 8.07 3.89
N HIS A 83 -1.55 7.93 5.22
CA HIS A 83 -1.02 6.75 5.90
C HIS A 83 -1.75 5.46 5.49
N ALA A 84 -3.07 5.47 5.51
CA ALA A 84 -3.84 4.31 5.07
C ALA A 84 -3.70 4.08 3.56
N MET A 85 -3.56 5.16 2.79
CA MET A 85 -3.33 5.06 1.34
C MET A 85 -1.99 4.39 1.05
N ASP A 86 -0.95 4.74 1.78
CA ASP A 86 0.35 4.08 1.65
C ASP A 86 0.26 2.59 1.99
N ASP A 87 -0.41 2.25 3.09
CA ASP A 87 -0.58 0.85 3.52
C ASP A 87 -1.32 0.03 2.48
N ILE A 88 -2.42 0.55 1.95
CA ILE A 88 -3.23 -0.13 0.92
C ILE A 88 -2.41 -0.28 -0.36
N ARG A 89 -1.72 0.76 -0.77
CA ARG A 89 -0.85 0.74 -1.94
C ARG A 89 0.27 -0.30 -1.80
N TYR A 90 0.89 -0.37 -0.64
CA TYR A 90 1.93 -1.36 -0.35
C TYR A 90 1.39 -2.77 -0.48
N PHE A 91 0.24 -3.03 0.09
CA PHE A 91 -0.40 -4.34 -0.01
C PHE A 91 -0.72 -4.71 -1.46
N CYS A 92 -1.36 -3.82 -2.20
CA CYS A 92 -1.73 -4.07 -3.59
C CYS A 92 -0.51 -4.31 -4.48
N ASN A 93 0.52 -3.49 -4.31
CA ASN A 93 1.70 -3.52 -5.18
C ASN A 93 2.71 -4.60 -4.79
N THR A 94 2.61 -5.17 -3.60
CA THR A 94 3.55 -6.16 -3.08
C THR A 94 2.95 -7.55 -3.05
N ILE A 95 1.74 -7.70 -2.51
CA ILE A 95 1.11 -9.00 -2.26
C ILE A 95 0.02 -9.32 -3.28
N MET A 96 -0.98 -8.44 -3.45
CA MET A 96 -2.08 -8.74 -4.37
C MET A 96 -1.61 -8.98 -5.80
N VAL A 97 -0.59 -8.24 -6.23
CA VAL A 97 -0.04 -8.40 -7.58
C VAL A 97 0.53 -9.79 -7.85
N ARG A 98 0.93 -10.51 -6.81
CA ARG A 98 1.42 -11.89 -6.94
C ARG A 98 0.30 -12.87 -7.27
N HIS A 99 -0.91 -12.59 -6.79
CA HIS A 99 -2.08 -13.46 -6.97
C HIS A 99 -2.95 -13.02 -8.14
N PHE A 100 -3.00 -11.72 -8.40
CA PHE A 100 -3.84 -11.10 -9.43
C PHE A 100 -3.01 -10.12 -10.26
N PRO A 101 -2.12 -10.62 -11.15
CA PRO A 101 -1.30 -9.71 -11.96
C PRO A 101 -2.14 -8.74 -12.77
N VAL A 102 -1.72 -7.47 -12.77
CA VAL A 102 -2.38 -6.42 -13.56
C VAL A 102 -1.56 -6.22 -14.83
N MET A 103 -2.18 -6.54 -15.95
CA MET A 103 -1.60 -6.32 -17.27
C MET A 103 -1.77 -4.86 -17.67
N ARG A 104 -0.77 -4.32 -18.34
CA ARG A 104 -0.83 -2.94 -18.83
C ARG A 104 -1.73 -2.84 -20.05
#